data_ef60a21720a4c46b38bd4a6ee384a62b
#
_entry.id   ef60a21720a4c46b38bd4a6ee384a62b
#
_cell.length_a   1.000
_cell.length_b   1.000
_cell.length_c   1.000
_cell.angle_alpha   90.00
_cell.angle_beta   90.00
_cell.angle_gamma   90.00
#
_symmetry.space_group_name_H-M   'P 1'
#
loop_
_entity.id
_entity.type
_entity.pdbx_description
1 polymer ?
#
loop_
_entity_poly.entity_id
_entity_poly.type
_entity_poly.pdbx_seq_one_letter_code
_entity_poly.pdbx_strand_id
1 'polypeptide(L)'
;MTTARTLAVCTLVFAAAACGGGGAPQKPAETPASEDAPSDKPRQKREGPSVSQELGEIDQKETERALQKAQPDILACQKAGAKRIDYLAGDVRAFVRLDANGQVHWSYLEGSTLGDRATEKCILGALAKAPWPKPRGGEAEVRKGFAFDVGDAREPANWAPDKMFESIAKADAELGKCKAGITGRFAVTAYVVPDGKSGRVESVGVAPPSKEGEAKVDCIVDVVRGMKPPSPGSYAAKVSFSL
;
A
#
# COMPACT_ATOMS: atom_id res chain seq x y z
N MET A 1 34.40 43.02 -4.60
CA MET A 1 35.22 41.95 -5.17
C MET A 1 34.28 40.96 -5.85
N THR A 2 34.25 41.10 -7.15
CA THR A 2 33.29 40.44 -8.05
C THR A 2 33.96 39.22 -8.65
N THR A 3 33.42 38.01 -8.47
CA THR A 3 33.88 36.82 -9.17
C THR A 3 32.75 36.23 -10.04
N ALA A 4 32.94 36.41 -11.35
CA ALA A 4 32.14 35.83 -12.40
C ALA A 4 32.35 34.30 -12.45
N ARG A 5 31.28 33.51 -12.60
CA ARG A 5 31.31 32.07 -12.90
C ARG A 5 30.79 31.82 -14.30
N THR A 6 31.67 31.29 -15.09
CA THR A 6 31.54 30.90 -16.49
C THR A 6 30.61 29.67 -16.64
N LEU A 7 29.61 29.77 -17.52
CA LEU A 7 28.79 28.65 -17.99
C LEU A 7 29.52 27.90 -19.11
N ALA A 8 29.68 26.59 -18.95
CA ALA A 8 30.11 25.69 -20.01
C ALA A 8 28.87 24.99 -20.60
N VAL A 9 28.60 25.25 -21.88
CA VAL A 9 27.58 24.59 -22.69
C VAL A 9 28.21 23.40 -23.36
N CYS A 10 27.74 22.18 -23.06
CA CYS A 10 28.08 20.95 -23.81
C CYS A 10 26.97 20.63 -24.81
N THR A 11 27.30 20.84 -26.10
CA THR A 11 26.46 20.41 -27.24
C THR A 11 26.75 18.95 -27.57
N LEU A 12 25.75 18.09 -27.51
CA LEU A 12 25.79 16.69 -27.96
C LEU A 12 25.15 16.58 -29.33
N VAL A 13 25.98 16.17 -30.31
CA VAL A 13 25.61 15.90 -31.72
C VAL A 13 25.05 14.47 -31.80
N PHE A 14 23.82 14.32 -32.32
CA PHE A 14 23.23 13.04 -32.72
C PHE A 14 23.59 12.70 -34.15
N ALA A 15 24.27 11.57 -34.35
CA ALA A 15 24.48 10.96 -35.65
C ALA A 15 23.42 9.88 -35.89
N ALA A 16 22.63 10.04 -36.96
CA ALA A 16 21.69 9.05 -37.45
C ALA A 16 22.43 8.13 -38.45
N ALA A 17 22.32 6.81 -38.24
CA ALA A 17 22.71 5.81 -39.22
C ALA A 17 21.47 5.02 -39.65
N ALA A 18 21.07 5.20 -40.90
CA ALA A 18 20.08 4.40 -41.60
C ALA A 18 20.79 3.24 -42.31
N CYS A 19 20.28 2.01 -42.17
CA CYS A 19 20.57 0.90 -43.10
C CYS A 19 19.27 0.12 -43.33
N GLY A 20 18.84 0.14 -44.59
CA GLY A 20 17.72 -0.62 -45.11
C GLY A 20 18.11 -2.07 -45.43
N GLY A 21 17.12 -2.95 -45.45
CA GLY A 21 17.23 -4.33 -45.92
C GLY A 21 15.83 -4.87 -46.23
N GLY A 22 15.51 -4.89 -47.52
CA GLY A 22 14.25 -5.46 -48.04
C GLY A 22 14.27 -6.98 -48.00
N GLY A 23 13.14 -7.60 -47.76
CA GLY A 23 12.85 -9.02 -47.90
C GLY A 23 11.47 -9.22 -48.49
N ALA A 24 11.41 -9.88 -49.65
CA ALA A 24 10.23 -10.15 -50.47
C ALA A 24 9.24 -11.15 -49.84
N PRO A 25 7.97 -11.16 -50.29
CA PRO A 25 6.93 -12.02 -49.73
C PRO A 25 7.03 -13.45 -50.30
N GLN A 26 6.94 -14.46 -49.41
CA GLN A 26 6.77 -15.86 -49.76
C GLN A 26 5.28 -16.23 -49.83
N LYS A 27 4.96 -16.90 -50.96
CA LYS A 27 3.66 -17.46 -51.35
C LYS A 27 3.32 -18.69 -50.49
N PRO A 28 2.06 -18.94 -50.18
CA PRO A 28 1.64 -20.12 -49.43
C PRO A 28 1.67 -21.40 -50.27
N ALA A 29 2.16 -22.49 -49.69
CA ALA A 29 2.12 -23.82 -50.27
C ALA A 29 0.81 -24.51 -49.84
N GLU A 30 0.18 -25.18 -50.83
CA GLU A 30 -1.06 -25.93 -50.73
C GLU A 30 -0.91 -27.26 -49.98
N THR A 31 -1.93 -27.61 -49.22
CA THR A 31 -2.13 -28.85 -48.46
C THR A 31 -2.62 -29.97 -49.37
N PRO A 32 -2.22 -31.23 -49.20
CA PRO A 32 -3.04 -32.36 -49.58
C PRO A 32 -3.89 -32.90 -48.43
N ALA A 33 -5.14 -33.15 -48.73
CA ALA A 33 -6.10 -33.82 -47.88
C ALA A 33 -5.71 -35.27 -47.61
N SER A 34 -5.96 -35.71 -46.38
CA SER A 34 -5.99 -37.14 -46.02
C SER A 34 -7.24 -37.44 -45.17
N GLU A 35 -7.87 -38.49 -45.56
CA GLU A 35 -9.16 -39.02 -45.22
C GLU A 35 -9.36 -39.48 -43.78
N ASP A 36 -10.64 -39.56 -43.46
CA ASP A 36 -11.34 -40.02 -42.27
C ASP A 36 -10.80 -41.25 -41.54
N ALA A 37 -10.81 -41.13 -40.17
CA ALA A 37 -11.06 -42.25 -39.29
C ALA A 37 -11.86 -41.76 -38.06
N PRO A 38 -12.95 -42.41 -37.63
CA PRO A 38 -13.75 -41.99 -36.47
C PRO A 38 -13.01 -42.37 -35.18
N SER A 39 -12.54 -41.35 -34.49
CA SER A 39 -11.96 -41.50 -33.15
C SER A 39 -13.06 -41.23 -32.11
N ASP A 40 -13.53 -42.29 -31.50
CA ASP A 40 -14.40 -42.29 -30.33
C ASP A 40 -13.61 -41.74 -29.12
N LYS A 41 -13.62 -40.41 -28.90
CA LYS A 41 -13.07 -39.75 -27.72
C LYS A 41 -14.19 -39.55 -26.71
N PRO A 42 -13.94 -39.91 -25.43
CA PRO A 42 -14.91 -39.68 -24.37
C PRO A 42 -15.25 -38.19 -24.28
N ARG A 43 -16.56 -37.89 -24.38
CA ARG A 43 -17.10 -36.54 -24.25
C ARG A 43 -16.74 -35.96 -22.91
N GLN A 44 -15.72 -35.10 -22.89
CA GLN A 44 -15.37 -34.30 -21.71
C GLN A 44 -16.61 -33.52 -21.29
N LYS A 45 -17.06 -33.76 -20.06
CA LYS A 45 -18.09 -33.01 -19.39
C LYS A 45 -17.66 -31.56 -19.42
N ARG A 46 -18.35 -30.70 -20.18
CA ARG A 46 -18.13 -29.25 -20.14
C ARG A 46 -18.46 -28.82 -18.72
N GLU A 47 -17.43 -28.46 -17.98
CA GLU A 47 -17.61 -27.68 -16.76
C GLU A 47 -18.37 -26.41 -17.17
N GLY A 48 -19.48 -26.15 -16.47
CA GLY A 48 -20.26 -24.94 -16.67
C GLY A 48 -19.40 -23.69 -16.44
N PRO A 49 -19.81 -22.52 -16.94
CA PRO A 49 -19.06 -21.30 -16.80
C PRO A 49 -18.77 -21.06 -15.31
N SER A 50 -17.49 -20.94 -14.95
CA SER A 50 -17.11 -20.43 -13.66
C SER A 50 -17.59 -18.99 -13.60
N VAL A 51 -18.61 -18.69 -12.80
CA VAL A 51 -19.05 -17.33 -12.54
C VAL A 51 -17.95 -16.66 -11.73
N SER A 52 -17.06 -15.94 -12.39
CA SER A 52 -16.25 -14.93 -11.71
C SER A 52 -17.22 -13.85 -11.23
N GLN A 53 -17.21 -13.55 -9.94
CA GLN A 53 -18.02 -12.49 -9.38
C GLN A 53 -17.55 -11.18 -10.00
N GLU A 54 -18.30 -10.65 -10.98
CA GLU A 54 -17.97 -9.37 -11.60
C GLU A 54 -18.14 -8.27 -10.57
N LEU A 55 -17.13 -7.37 -10.49
CA LEU A 55 -17.24 -6.17 -9.69
C LEU A 55 -18.36 -5.31 -10.27
N GLY A 56 -19.26 -4.87 -9.41
CA GLY A 56 -20.29 -3.92 -9.77
C GLY A 56 -19.73 -2.53 -10.02
N GLU A 57 -20.48 -1.72 -10.74
CA GLU A 57 -20.19 -0.32 -10.98
C GLU A 57 -20.66 0.53 -9.80
N ILE A 58 -19.86 1.49 -9.36
CA ILE A 58 -20.20 2.45 -8.30
C ILE A 58 -20.18 3.88 -8.87
N ASP A 59 -21.19 4.67 -8.53
CA ASP A 59 -21.27 6.08 -8.95
C ASP A 59 -20.15 6.91 -8.30
N GLN A 60 -19.28 7.49 -9.14
CA GLN A 60 -18.13 8.25 -8.70
C GLN A 60 -18.53 9.50 -7.90
N LYS A 61 -19.55 10.25 -8.34
CA LYS A 61 -19.98 11.50 -7.67
C LYS A 61 -20.57 11.22 -6.30
N GLU A 62 -21.36 10.16 -6.17
CA GLU A 62 -21.91 9.74 -4.88
C GLU A 62 -20.82 9.20 -3.96
N THR A 63 -19.83 8.47 -4.50
CA THR A 63 -18.63 8.03 -3.77
C THR A 63 -17.84 9.22 -3.22
N GLU A 64 -17.60 10.24 -4.03
CA GLU A 64 -16.92 11.46 -3.61
C GLU A 64 -17.70 12.21 -2.51
N ARG A 65 -19.04 12.26 -2.62
CA ARG A 65 -19.91 12.83 -1.57
C ARG A 65 -19.82 12.03 -0.26
N ALA A 66 -19.79 10.71 -0.34
CA ALA A 66 -19.61 9.86 0.83
C ALA A 66 -18.27 10.12 1.54
N LEU A 67 -17.19 10.22 0.76
CA LEU A 67 -15.85 10.59 1.25
C LEU A 67 -15.82 11.99 1.87
N GLN A 68 -16.46 12.98 1.22
CA GLN A 68 -16.57 14.33 1.77
C GLN A 68 -17.30 14.35 3.12
N LYS A 69 -18.35 13.55 3.29
CA LYS A 69 -19.06 13.41 4.57
C LYS A 69 -18.22 12.72 5.63
N ALA A 70 -17.35 11.77 5.27
CA ALA A 70 -16.44 11.11 6.20
C ALA A 70 -15.20 11.96 6.57
N GLN A 71 -14.89 12.98 5.79
CA GLN A 71 -13.67 13.80 5.95
C GLN A 71 -13.55 14.45 7.34
N PRO A 72 -14.59 15.02 7.97
CA PRO A 72 -14.49 15.57 9.32
C PRO A 72 -14.06 14.54 10.35
N ASP A 73 -14.59 13.31 10.27
CA ASP A 73 -14.24 12.21 11.19
C ASP A 73 -12.80 11.75 10.97
N ILE A 74 -12.35 11.67 9.70
CA ILE A 74 -10.97 11.34 9.36
C ILE A 74 -10.00 12.40 9.90
N LEU A 75 -10.33 13.68 9.74
CA LEU A 75 -9.54 14.78 10.31
C LEU A 75 -9.55 14.77 11.86
N ALA A 76 -10.66 14.37 12.47
CA ALA A 76 -10.73 14.19 13.92
C ALA A 76 -9.79 13.07 14.39
N CYS A 77 -9.68 11.97 13.63
CA CYS A 77 -8.74 10.89 13.90
C CYS A 77 -7.28 11.41 13.87
N GLN A 78 -6.90 12.15 12.83
CA GLN A 78 -5.58 12.74 12.71
C GLN A 78 -5.28 13.72 13.86
N LYS A 79 -6.22 14.60 14.20
CA LYS A 79 -6.08 15.53 15.33
C LYS A 79 -5.92 14.81 16.66
N ALA A 80 -6.63 13.70 16.87
CA ALA A 80 -6.50 12.88 18.09
C ALA A 80 -5.12 12.15 18.10
N GLY A 81 -4.62 11.73 16.94
CA GLY A 81 -3.29 11.18 16.79
C GLY A 81 -2.19 12.23 17.10
N ALA A 82 -2.32 13.40 16.52
CA ALA A 82 -1.35 14.50 16.72
C ALA A 82 -1.28 15.00 18.19
N LYS A 83 -2.34 14.82 18.98
CA LYS A 83 -2.26 15.08 20.43
C LYS A 83 -1.39 14.09 21.21
N ARG A 84 -1.15 12.89 20.65
CA ARG A 84 -0.28 11.86 21.25
C ARG A 84 1.14 11.95 20.68
N ILE A 85 1.25 12.28 19.41
CA ILE A 85 2.48 12.35 18.64
C ILE A 85 2.40 13.65 17.84
N ASP A 86 2.95 14.74 18.36
CA ASP A 86 2.82 16.09 17.80
C ASP A 86 3.39 16.21 16.37
N TYR A 87 4.34 15.35 16.01
CA TYR A 87 4.93 15.22 14.68
C TYR A 87 4.32 14.12 13.81
N LEU A 88 3.09 13.66 14.11
CA LEU A 88 2.40 12.63 13.34
C LEU A 88 2.04 13.13 11.94
N ALA A 89 2.64 12.56 10.93
CA ALA A 89 2.42 12.90 9.51
C ALA A 89 2.65 11.69 8.60
N GLY A 90 2.13 11.74 7.40
CA GLY A 90 2.33 10.72 6.37
C GLY A 90 1.08 10.43 5.56
N ASP A 91 1.23 9.48 4.65
CA ASP A 91 0.18 9.08 3.72
C ASP A 91 -0.48 7.80 4.18
N VAL A 92 -1.78 7.71 3.92
CA VAL A 92 -2.58 6.51 4.12
C VAL A 92 -3.34 6.21 2.85
N ARG A 93 -3.26 4.98 2.36
CA ARG A 93 -4.07 4.50 1.23
C ARG A 93 -4.99 3.39 1.71
N ALA A 94 -6.28 3.71 1.81
CA ALA A 94 -7.31 2.78 2.23
C ALA A 94 -7.93 2.04 1.04
N PHE A 95 -8.20 0.77 1.26
CA PHE A 95 -9.04 -0.08 0.44
C PHE A 95 -10.34 -0.36 1.17
N VAL A 96 -11.46 -0.23 0.48
CA VAL A 96 -12.80 -0.50 1.01
C VAL A 96 -13.55 -1.39 0.02
N ARG A 97 -14.05 -2.53 0.48
CA ARG A 97 -14.97 -3.40 -0.26
C ARG A 97 -16.39 -3.14 0.22
N LEU A 98 -17.26 -2.81 -0.72
CA LEU A 98 -18.68 -2.57 -0.47
C LEU A 98 -19.48 -3.78 -0.93
N ASP A 99 -20.46 -4.17 -0.14
CA ASP A 99 -21.47 -5.15 -0.56
C ASP A 99 -22.51 -4.53 -1.53
N ALA A 100 -23.40 -5.35 -2.06
CA ALA A 100 -24.45 -4.91 -2.97
C ALA A 100 -25.46 -3.90 -2.35
N ASN A 101 -25.42 -3.70 -1.04
CA ASN A 101 -26.26 -2.72 -0.34
C ASN A 101 -25.54 -1.40 -0.06
N GLY A 102 -24.24 -1.31 -0.39
CA GLY A 102 -23.38 -0.15 -0.10
C GLY A 102 -22.85 -0.16 1.32
N GLN A 103 -22.89 -1.29 2.02
CA GLN A 103 -22.25 -1.43 3.33
C GLN A 103 -20.80 -1.90 3.16
N VAL A 104 -19.92 -1.47 4.06
CA VAL A 104 -18.55 -1.92 4.04
C VAL A 104 -18.48 -3.39 4.47
N HIS A 105 -18.16 -4.26 3.52
CA HIS A 105 -17.96 -5.68 3.78
C HIS A 105 -16.63 -5.89 4.55
N TRP A 106 -15.56 -5.23 4.09
CA TRP A 106 -14.28 -5.16 4.78
C TRP A 106 -13.43 -4.00 4.24
N SER A 107 -12.45 -3.58 5.04
CA SER A 107 -11.49 -2.56 4.65
C SER A 107 -10.14 -2.80 5.31
N TYR A 108 -9.07 -2.32 4.69
CA TYR A 108 -7.71 -2.34 5.22
C TYR A 108 -6.87 -1.23 4.58
N LEU A 109 -5.65 -1.02 5.07
CA LEU A 109 -4.71 -0.08 4.48
C LEU A 109 -3.82 -0.81 3.48
N GLU A 110 -3.93 -0.48 2.19
CA GLU A 110 -2.98 -0.95 1.15
C GLU A 110 -1.59 -0.33 1.29
N GLY A 111 -1.50 0.79 2.00
CA GLY A 111 -0.25 1.47 2.30
C GLY A 111 -0.46 2.52 3.38
N SER A 112 0.53 2.65 4.27
CA SER A 112 0.56 3.70 5.28
C SER A 112 2.00 4.06 5.61
N THR A 113 2.27 5.36 5.63
CA THR A 113 3.47 5.94 6.21
C THR A 113 3.13 6.80 7.43
N LEU A 114 1.90 6.68 7.96
CA LEU A 114 1.45 7.45 9.11
C LEU A 114 2.14 7.02 10.40
N GLY A 115 2.32 5.72 10.62
CA GLY A 115 3.11 5.20 11.73
C GLY A 115 2.40 5.23 13.08
N ASP A 116 1.06 5.30 13.12
CA ASP A 116 0.27 5.20 14.35
C ASP A 116 -0.99 4.34 14.17
N ARG A 117 -0.94 3.12 14.67
CA ARG A 117 -2.03 2.15 14.54
C ARG A 117 -3.37 2.65 15.08
N ALA A 118 -3.35 3.42 16.16
CA ALA A 118 -4.58 3.95 16.73
C ALA A 118 -5.29 4.93 15.78
N THR A 119 -4.53 5.79 15.12
CA THR A 119 -5.06 6.72 14.11
C THR A 119 -5.48 5.96 12.84
N GLU A 120 -4.70 4.97 12.40
CA GLU A 120 -5.03 4.12 11.26
C GLU A 120 -6.37 3.38 11.45
N LYS A 121 -6.57 2.76 12.63
CA LYS A 121 -7.86 2.14 12.99
C LYS A 121 -9.01 3.13 13.01
N CYS A 122 -8.79 4.32 13.55
CA CYS A 122 -9.80 5.37 13.58
C CYS A 122 -10.22 5.77 12.17
N ILE A 123 -9.29 5.95 11.25
CA ILE A 123 -9.56 6.28 9.84
C ILE A 123 -10.37 5.16 9.16
N LEU A 124 -9.98 3.90 9.32
CA LEU A 124 -10.76 2.76 8.81
C LEU A 124 -12.17 2.73 9.41
N GLY A 125 -12.31 3.03 10.69
CA GLY A 125 -13.60 3.13 11.37
C GLY A 125 -14.48 4.28 10.84
N ALA A 126 -13.89 5.43 10.49
CA ALA A 126 -14.60 6.54 9.85
C ALA A 126 -15.08 6.16 8.44
N LEU A 127 -14.24 5.49 7.67
CA LEU A 127 -14.59 4.98 6.34
C LEU A 127 -15.68 3.89 6.41
N ALA A 128 -15.66 3.03 7.44
CA ALA A 128 -16.69 2.01 7.63
C ALA A 128 -18.08 2.60 7.90
N LYS A 129 -18.15 3.80 8.44
CA LYS A 129 -19.41 4.52 8.75
C LYS A 129 -19.85 5.47 7.66
N ALA A 130 -19.03 5.68 6.62
CA ALA A 130 -19.36 6.60 5.53
C ALA A 130 -20.64 6.15 4.79
N PRO A 131 -21.49 7.08 4.34
CA PRO A 131 -22.73 6.75 3.64
C PRO A 131 -22.46 6.41 2.16
N TRP A 132 -21.88 5.25 1.94
CA TRP A 132 -21.53 4.78 0.61
C TRP A 132 -22.76 4.56 -0.29
N PRO A 133 -22.67 4.85 -1.58
CA PRO A 133 -23.73 4.50 -2.53
C PRO A 133 -23.82 2.99 -2.74
N LYS A 134 -25.00 2.53 -3.15
CA LYS A 134 -25.22 1.12 -3.52
C LYS A 134 -24.57 0.85 -4.88
N PRO A 135 -23.65 -0.13 -4.98
CA PRO A 135 -23.13 -0.54 -6.26
C PRO A 135 -24.22 -1.17 -7.16
N ARG A 136 -24.05 -1.06 -8.47
CA ARG A 136 -24.89 -1.72 -9.46
C ARG A 136 -24.23 -2.98 -9.95
N GLY A 137 -24.92 -4.10 -9.94
CA GLY A 137 -24.42 -5.36 -10.50
C GLY A 137 -23.54 -6.19 -9.57
N GLY A 138 -23.40 -5.84 -8.28
CA GLY A 138 -22.65 -6.65 -7.33
C GLY A 138 -21.93 -5.82 -6.27
N GLU A 139 -20.81 -6.34 -5.79
CA GLU A 139 -19.92 -5.64 -4.85
C GLU A 139 -19.01 -4.64 -5.58
N ALA A 140 -18.54 -3.60 -4.89
CA ALA A 140 -17.61 -2.64 -5.47
C ALA A 140 -16.37 -2.43 -4.60
N GLU A 141 -15.31 -1.93 -5.22
CA GLU A 141 -14.04 -1.59 -4.57
C GLU A 141 -13.79 -0.09 -4.66
N VAL A 142 -13.42 0.50 -3.55
CA VAL A 142 -13.01 1.91 -3.48
C VAL A 142 -11.60 1.99 -2.89
N ARG A 143 -10.73 2.75 -3.54
CA ARG A 143 -9.39 3.09 -3.05
C ARG A 143 -9.29 4.59 -2.86
N LYS A 144 -8.81 5.01 -1.69
CA LYS A 144 -8.65 6.43 -1.38
C LYS A 144 -7.36 6.70 -0.61
N GLY A 145 -6.60 7.66 -1.11
CA GLY A 145 -5.43 8.22 -0.43
C GLY A 145 -5.80 9.43 0.43
N PHE A 146 -5.12 9.56 1.58
CA PHE A 146 -5.15 10.72 2.46
C PHE A 146 -3.72 11.07 2.82
N ALA A 147 -3.38 12.37 2.79
CA ALA A 147 -2.10 12.90 3.22
C ALA A 147 -2.32 13.76 4.46
N PHE A 148 -1.44 13.63 5.44
CA PHE A 148 -1.45 14.38 6.69
C PHE A 148 -0.09 15.00 6.94
N ASP A 149 -0.06 16.30 7.13
CA ASP A 149 1.15 17.07 7.39
C ASP A 149 1.40 17.20 8.90
N VAL A 150 2.66 17.43 9.26
CA VAL A 150 3.10 17.61 10.65
C VAL A 150 2.62 18.94 11.26
N GLY A 151 2.11 19.87 10.45
CA GLY A 151 1.72 21.21 10.89
C GLY A 151 2.96 22.04 11.31
N ASP A 152 2.84 22.71 12.47
CA ASP A 152 3.90 23.58 12.98
C ASP A 152 4.96 22.85 13.82
N ALA A 153 4.78 21.54 14.06
CA ALA A 153 5.74 20.76 14.84
C ALA A 153 7.02 20.49 14.04
N ARG A 154 8.10 20.26 14.75
CA ARG A 154 9.37 19.87 14.14
C ARG A 154 9.24 18.48 13.53
N GLU A 155 9.65 18.32 12.28
CA GLU A 155 9.70 17.01 11.62
C GLU A 155 10.70 16.07 12.29
N PRO A 156 10.36 14.78 12.48
CA PRO A 156 11.29 13.77 12.94
C PRO A 156 12.39 13.52 11.91
N ALA A 157 13.56 13.09 12.37
CA ALA A 157 14.63 12.69 11.47
C ALA A 157 14.18 11.49 10.63
N ASN A 158 14.43 11.53 9.33
CA ASN A 158 14.13 10.37 8.45
C ASN A 158 15.26 9.34 8.58
N TRP A 159 14.93 8.15 9.07
CA TRP A 159 15.88 7.06 9.24
C TRP A 159 15.80 6.06 8.10
N ALA A 160 16.97 5.63 7.64
CA ALA A 160 17.07 4.49 6.75
C ALA A 160 16.67 3.18 7.47
N PRO A 161 16.09 2.19 6.77
CA PRO A 161 15.59 0.94 7.35
C PRO A 161 16.65 0.12 8.11
N ASP A 162 17.93 0.25 7.76
CA ASP A 162 19.06 -0.43 8.41
C ASP A 162 19.15 -0.19 9.91
N LYS A 163 18.69 0.98 10.39
CA LYS A 163 18.62 1.30 11.83
C LYS A 163 17.76 0.33 12.64
N MET A 164 16.86 -0.38 11.97
CA MET A 164 15.96 -1.37 12.60
C MET A 164 16.45 -2.82 12.47
N PHE A 165 17.40 -3.12 11.59
CA PHE A 165 17.76 -4.51 11.24
C PHE A 165 18.17 -5.37 12.43
N GLU A 166 18.98 -4.86 13.34
CA GLU A 166 19.38 -5.62 14.54
C GLU A 166 18.19 -5.91 15.47
N SER A 167 17.29 -4.94 15.64
CA SER A 167 16.08 -5.10 16.45
C SER A 167 15.09 -6.06 15.82
N ILE A 168 14.93 -6.01 14.47
CA ILE A 168 14.11 -6.93 13.70
C ILE A 168 14.67 -8.36 13.81
N ALA A 169 15.99 -8.55 13.65
CA ALA A 169 16.63 -9.86 13.75
C ALA A 169 16.43 -10.50 15.15
N LYS A 170 16.47 -9.69 16.21
CA LYS A 170 16.19 -10.19 17.58
C LYS A 170 14.73 -10.60 17.77
N ALA A 171 13.79 -10.01 17.06
CA ALA A 171 12.37 -10.27 17.15
C ALA A 171 11.84 -11.22 16.04
N ASP A 172 12.72 -11.77 15.20
CA ASP A 172 12.33 -12.53 14.00
C ASP A 172 11.38 -13.69 14.29
N ALA A 173 11.65 -14.45 15.36
CA ALA A 173 10.80 -15.57 15.75
C ALA A 173 9.37 -15.15 16.16
N GLU A 174 9.22 -14.00 16.82
CA GLU A 174 7.92 -13.47 17.23
C GLU A 174 7.19 -12.89 16.04
N LEU A 175 7.89 -12.12 15.20
CA LEU A 175 7.36 -11.61 13.93
C LEU A 175 6.92 -12.75 13.00
N GLY A 176 7.68 -13.83 12.93
CA GLY A 176 7.34 -15.03 12.17
C GLY A 176 6.00 -15.63 12.61
N LYS A 177 5.75 -15.70 13.93
CA LYS A 177 4.45 -16.16 14.47
C LYS A 177 3.30 -15.22 14.09
N CYS A 178 3.51 -13.90 14.18
CA CYS A 178 2.49 -12.91 13.78
C CYS A 178 2.15 -13.01 12.30
N LYS A 179 3.15 -13.19 11.43
CA LYS A 179 2.96 -13.26 9.97
C LYS A 179 2.48 -14.60 9.45
N ALA A 180 2.42 -15.61 10.29
CA ALA A 180 2.12 -16.99 9.88
C ALA A 180 0.83 -17.09 9.05
N GLY A 181 0.93 -17.75 7.88
CA GLY A 181 -0.19 -17.97 6.95
C GLY A 181 -0.49 -16.77 6.03
N ILE A 182 0.29 -15.69 6.08
CA ILE A 182 0.11 -14.53 5.20
C ILE A 182 1.24 -14.49 4.17
N THR A 183 0.87 -14.42 2.89
CA THR A 183 1.81 -14.20 1.79
C THR A 183 1.94 -12.71 1.51
N GLY A 184 3.16 -12.24 1.27
CA GLY A 184 3.45 -10.83 0.99
C GLY A 184 4.18 -10.15 2.14
N ARG A 185 4.45 -8.86 1.97
CA ARG A 185 5.22 -8.05 2.92
C ARG A 185 4.32 -7.06 3.64
N PHE A 186 4.48 -6.96 4.94
CA PHE A 186 3.88 -5.90 5.74
C PHE A 186 4.75 -4.64 5.63
N ALA A 187 4.17 -3.51 5.24
CA ALA A 187 4.84 -2.23 5.29
C ALA A 187 4.67 -1.63 6.69
N VAL A 188 5.76 -1.35 7.36
CA VAL A 188 5.79 -0.85 8.74
C VAL A 188 6.39 0.55 8.75
N THR A 189 5.74 1.47 9.45
CA THR A 189 6.31 2.78 9.80
C THR A 189 6.29 2.94 11.30
N ALA A 190 7.41 3.38 11.87
CA ALA A 190 7.57 3.58 13.30
C ALA A 190 8.20 4.94 13.63
N TYR A 191 7.80 5.50 14.76
CA TYR A 191 8.48 6.63 15.39
C TYR A 191 9.33 6.12 16.54
N VAL A 192 10.58 6.54 16.56
CA VAL A 192 11.56 6.18 17.59
C VAL A 192 11.98 7.44 18.32
N VAL A 193 11.89 7.41 19.64
CA VAL A 193 12.32 8.53 20.51
C VAL A 193 13.53 8.14 21.33
N PRO A 194 14.35 9.12 21.78
CA PRO A 194 15.46 8.85 22.68
C PRO A 194 14.99 8.20 24.00
N ASP A 195 15.72 7.16 24.44
CA ASP A 195 15.52 6.51 25.74
C ASP A 195 16.90 6.15 26.34
N GLY A 196 17.52 7.12 26.97
CA GLY A 196 18.89 6.98 27.49
C GLY A 196 19.89 6.71 26.35
N LYS A 197 20.57 5.56 26.40
CA LYS A 197 21.55 5.13 25.38
C LYS A 197 20.94 4.42 24.19
N SER A 198 19.66 4.06 24.27
CA SER A 198 18.90 3.38 23.23
C SER A 198 17.78 4.25 22.69
N GLY A 199 17.03 3.74 21.70
CA GLY A 199 15.75 4.28 21.30
C GLY A 199 14.60 3.45 21.88
N ARG A 200 13.44 4.08 22.01
CA ARG A 200 12.17 3.46 22.31
C ARG A 200 11.22 3.69 21.12
N VAL A 201 10.59 2.64 20.65
CA VAL A 201 9.53 2.78 19.65
C VAL A 201 8.30 3.38 20.35
N GLU A 202 7.96 4.60 19.96
CA GLU A 202 6.84 5.35 20.54
C GLU A 202 5.53 4.96 19.88
N SER A 203 5.54 4.87 18.58
CA SER A 203 4.36 4.51 17.80
C SER A 203 4.71 3.70 16.56
N VAL A 204 3.75 2.89 16.12
CA VAL A 204 3.87 2.00 14.97
C VAL A 204 2.57 1.99 14.19
N GLY A 205 2.67 2.10 12.88
CA GLY A 205 1.61 1.81 11.92
C GLY A 205 2.04 0.68 11.01
N VAL A 206 1.07 -0.10 10.53
CA VAL A 206 1.34 -1.25 9.66
C VAL A 206 0.28 -1.35 8.58
N ALA A 207 0.71 -1.39 7.33
CA ALA A 207 -0.13 -1.74 6.20
C ALA A 207 0.11 -3.21 5.81
N PRO A 208 -0.93 -4.06 5.84
CA PRO A 208 -0.82 -5.46 5.48
C PRO A 208 -0.76 -5.63 3.95
N PRO A 209 -0.23 -6.77 3.45
CA PRO A 209 -0.21 -7.07 2.02
C PRO A 209 -1.58 -7.41 1.43
N SER A 210 -2.54 -7.77 2.28
CA SER A 210 -3.89 -8.18 1.88
C SER A 210 -4.89 -8.03 3.03
N LYS A 211 -6.16 -8.24 2.74
CA LYS A 211 -7.24 -8.27 3.72
C LYS A 211 -6.98 -9.28 4.85
N GLU A 212 -6.49 -10.47 4.51
CA GLU A 212 -6.20 -11.54 5.48
C GLU A 212 -5.09 -11.12 6.46
N GLY A 213 -4.15 -10.28 5.97
CA GLY A 213 -3.08 -9.71 6.76
C GLY A 213 -3.58 -8.71 7.81
N GLU A 214 -4.74 -8.08 7.63
CA GLU A 214 -5.27 -7.09 8.58
C GLU A 214 -5.44 -7.67 10.00
N ALA A 215 -5.88 -8.91 10.11
CA ALA A 215 -6.01 -9.60 11.39
C ALA A 215 -4.67 -9.83 12.13
N LYS A 216 -3.54 -9.66 11.43
CA LYS A 216 -2.18 -9.86 11.97
C LYS A 216 -1.52 -8.55 12.38
N VAL A 217 -2.07 -7.42 11.95
CA VAL A 217 -1.46 -6.09 12.13
C VAL A 217 -1.18 -5.79 13.60
N ASP A 218 -2.14 -6.01 14.49
CA ASP A 218 -1.98 -5.67 15.91
C ASP A 218 -0.86 -6.47 16.57
N CYS A 219 -0.72 -7.77 16.24
CA CYS A 219 0.38 -8.61 16.70
C CYS A 219 1.74 -8.03 16.26
N ILE A 220 1.86 -7.63 15.00
CA ILE A 220 3.10 -7.02 14.46
C ILE A 220 3.38 -5.69 15.16
N VAL A 221 2.36 -4.85 15.35
CA VAL A 221 2.48 -3.56 16.05
C VAL A 221 3.03 -3.77 17.46
N ASP A 222 2.53 -4.75 18.21
CA ASP A 222 2.95 -5.00 19.58
C ASP A 222 4.40 -5.49 19.64
N VAL A 223 4.80 -6.40 18.74
CA VAL A 223 6.20 -6.86 18.64
C VAL A 223 7.13 -5.70 18.30
N VAL A 224 6.81 -4.90 17.27
CA VAL A 224 7.64 -3.77 16.85
C VAL A 224 7.73 -2.70 17.93
N ARG A 225 6.64 -2.42 18.66
CA ARG A 225 6.64 -1.47 19.79
C ARG A 225 7.55 -1.92 20.93
N GLY A 226 7.72 -3.22 21.13
CA GLY A 226 8.64 -3.79 22.13
C GLY A 226 10.12 -3.73 21.74
N MET A 227 10.45 -3.38 20.50
CA MET A 227 11.84 -3.31 20.03
C MET A 227 12.61 -2.16 20.70
N LYS A 228 13.93 -2.36 20.82
CA LYS A 228 14.87 -1.36 21.32
C LYS A 228 15.91 -1.03 20.24
N PRO A 229 15.58 -0.15 19.29
CA PRO A 229 16.53 0.31 18.28
C PRO A 229 17.63 1.20 18.91
N PRO A 230 18.66 1.60 18.15
CA PRO A 230 19.63 2.58 18.61
C PRO A 230 18.95 3.92 18.92
N SER A 231 19.62 4.76 19.72
CA SER A 231 19.10 6.09 20.02
C SER A 231 19.06 6.97 18.77
N PRO A 232 17.96 7.71 18.51
CA PRO A 232 17.88 8.68 17.42
C PRO A 232 18.63 10.00 17.74
N GLY A 233 19.32 10.08 18.85
CA GLY A 233 19.99 11.31 19.29
C GLY A 233 19.09 12.17 20.17
N SER A 234 18.98 13.46 19.86
CA SER A 234 18.27 14.42 20.70
C SER A 234 16.78 14.61 20.37
N TYR A 235 16.29 13.96 19.31
CA TYR A 235 14.91 14.12 18.85
C TYR A 235 14.39 12.84 18.20
N ALA A 236 13.09 12.80 17.94
CA ALA A 236 12.43 11.67 17.31
C ALA A 236 12.95 11.38 15.90
N ALA A 237 12.94 10.11 15.52
CA ALA A 237 13.15 9.65 14.15
C ALA A 237 11.93 8.89 13.66
N LYS A 238 11.69 8.96 12.35
CA LYS A 238 10.70 8.19 11.62
C LYS A 238 11.40 7.20 10.72
N VAL A 239 10.97 5.94 10.73
CA VAL A 239 11.55 4.88 9.91
C VAL A 239 10.46 4.06 9.28
N SER A 240 10.62 3.74 7.98
CA SER A 240 9.74 2.81 7.26
C SER A 240 10.54 1.63 6.76
N PHE A 241 10.00 0.41 6.94
CA PHE A 241 10.65 -0.84 6.53
C PHE A 241 9.59 -1.89 6.18
N SER A 242 10.02 -3.02 5.62
CA SER A 242 9.15 -4.15 5.28
C SER A 242 9.51 -5.39 6.09
N LEU A 243 8.50 -6.17 6.45
CA LEU A 243 8.61 -7.44 7.17
C LEU A 243 8.10 -8.61 6.32
#